data_68de3b17dc273804784a68c6408291bf
#
_entry.id   68de3b17dc273804784a68c6408291bf
#
_cell.length_a   1.000
_cell.length_b   1.000
_cell.length_c   1.000
_cell.angle_alpha   90.00
_cell.angle_beta   90.00
_cell.angle_gamma   90.00
#
_symmetry.space_group_name_H-M   'P 1'
#
loop_
_entity.id
_entity.type
_entity.pdbx_description
1 polymer ?
#
loop_
_entity_poly.entity_id
_entity_poly.type
_entity_poly.pdbx_seq_one_letter_code
_entity_poly.pdbx_strand_id
1 'polypeptide(L)'
;MSHFSAVGAAPPIEVYQLSRDCQADTHSQKINLGVGAYRTPEGKPWILPVVKKAEAQLAKDIDAETINHEYLPVLGLDSFTSAATAMLLGKDSPALKEERAFGIQALSGTGALRNGAEFLVQQLKKTVFYFSDPTWGNHGLVFKNAGFTDARTYRYWDKSTCGFNFEGLIEDLQNAPEGAVIILHACAHNPTGIDPSQEQWGKIADVMQEKKLFPFFDCAYQGFASGDLDQDAWAVRFFVERGFELFCSQSFSKNFGLYNERAGNLTVVVKDKSLIENMKSQITLIVRAMYSNPPAHGSRIVDLVLKDEQLYTEWRGSIKIMSSRIIEMRHGLRERLEKLNTPGQWNHITEQIGMFSFTGLTPEMCQFLLKEKHVYLLKNGRISMCGVTPSNLDYLA
;
A
#
# COMPACT_ATOMS: atom_id res chain seq x y z
N MET A 1 -15.90 41.25 8.89
CA MET A 1 -15.13 40.38 7.96
C MET A 1 -15.16 38.97 8.52
N SER A 2 -15.28 37.96 7.66
CA SER A 2 -15.24 36.55 8.10
C SER A 2 -13.81 36.16 8.56
N HIS A 3 -13.69 35.40 9.64
CA HIS A 3 -12.42 34.81 10.06
C HIS A 3 -11.80 33.87 9.00
N PHE A 4 -12.62 33.38 8.09
CA PHE A 4 -12.22 32.42 7.05
C PHE A 4 -11.91 33.06 5.69
N SER A 5 -11.92 34.40 5.59
CA SER A 5 -11.75 35.13 4.31
C SER A 5 -10.44 34.88 3.60
N ALA A 6 -9.39 34.41 4.34
CA ALA A 6 -8.08 34.07 3.80
C ALA A 6 -7.95 32.58 3.39
N VAL A 7 -9.00 31.76 3.59
CA VAL A 7 -8.93 30.33 3.25
C VAL A 7 -9.13 30.14 1.75
N GLY A 8 -8.06 29.77 1.05
CA GLY A 8 -8.11 29.42 -0.37
C GLY A 8 -8.61 27.99 -0.61
N ALA A 9 -9.08 27.71 -1.82
CA ALA A 9 -9.43 26.36 -2.23
C ALA A 9 -8.17 25.48 -2.40
N ALA A 10 -8.19 24.26 -1.87
CA ALA A 10 -7.16 23.27 -2.15
C ALA A 10 -7.31 22.71 -3.58
N PRO A 11 -6.20 22.30 -4.23
CA PRO A 11 -6.29 21.66 -5.53
C PRO A 11 -7.09 20.36 -5.42
N PRO A 12 -7.87 19.97 -6.46
CA PRO A 12 -8.63 18.75 -6.46
C PRO A 12 -7.68 17.52 -6.46
N ILE A 13 -8.08 16.49 -5.73
CA ILE A 13 -7.38 15.20 -5.77
C ILE A 13 -7.82 14.46 -7.04
N GLU A 14 -6.89 14.24 -7.96
CA GLU A 14 -7.14 13.74 -9.32
C GLU A 14 -7.98 12.45 -9.34
N VAL A 15 -7.65 11.46 -8.53
CA VAL A 15 -8.37 10.17 -8.46
C VAL A 15 -9.86 10.35 -8.12
N TYR A 16 -10.17 11.26 -7.21
CA TYR A 16 -11.57 11.53 -6.83
C TYR A 16 -12.30 12.33 -7.90
N GLN A 17 -11.62 13.27 -8.56
CA GLN A 17 -12.20 14.00 -9.67
C GLN A 17 -12.54 13.07 -10.82
N LEU A 18 -11.58 12.23 -11.27
CA LEU A 18 -11.80 11.23 -12.31
C LEU A 18 -12.98 10.28 -12.00
N SER A 19 -13.13 9.89 -10.74
CA SER A 19 -14.23 9.02 -10.34
C SER A 19 -15.60 9.72 -10.44
N ARG A 20 -15.68 11.01 -10.05
CA ARG A 20 -16.90 11.80 -10.21
C ARG A 20 -17.23 12.03 -11.68
N ASP A 21 -16.24 12.37 -12.49
CA ASP A 21 -16.42 12.64 -13.92
C ASP A 21 -16.89 11.38 -14.65
N CYS A 22 -16.30 10.21 -14.34
CA CYS A 22 -16.74 8.93 -14.88
C CYS A 22 -18.16 8.56 -14.45
N GLN A 23 -18.56 8.87 -13.21
CA GLN A 23 -19.93 8.62 -12.74
C GLN A 23 -20.95 9.52 -13.48
N ALA A 24 -20.60 10.77 -13.72
CA ALA A 24 -21.46 11.73 -14.43
C ALA A 24 -21.55 11.46 -15.94
N ASP A 25 -20.56 10.81 -16.52
CA ASP A 25 -20.54 10.46 -17.94
C ASP A 25 -21.63 9.42 -18.26
N THR A 26 -22.40 9.66 -19.33
CA THR A 26 -23.50 8.78 -19.80
C THR A 26 -23.07 7.84 -20.94
N HIS A 27 -21.80 7.89 -21.36
CA HIS A 27 -21.31 7.06 -22.45
C HIS A 27 -21.38 5.56 -22.09
N SER A 28 -21.90 4.74 -23.03
CA SER A 28 -22.14 3.32 -22.76
C SER A 28 -20.90 2.46 -22.57
N GLN A 29 -19.76 2.90 -23.16
CA GLN A 29 -18.49 2.17 -23.11
C GLN A 29 -17.44 2.85 -22.20
N LYS A 30 -17.87 3.70 -21.28
CA LYS A 30 -16.94 4.34 -20.34
C LYS A 30 -16.22 3.32 -19.47
N ILE A 31 -14.92 3.54 -19.21
CA ILE A 31 -14.09 2.68 -18.35
C ILE A 31 -13.41 3.52 -17.28
N ASN A 32 -13.56 3.14 -16.00
CA ASN A 32 -12.87 3.77 -14.89
C ASN A 32 -11.61 2.95 -14.50
N LEU A 33 -10.44 3.44 -14.86
CA LEU A 33 -9.13 2.90 -14.53
C LEU A 33 -8.38 3.74 -13.49
N GLY A 34 -9.03 4.77 -12.91
CA GLY A 34 -8.43 5.63 -11.89
C GLY A 34 -8.47 5.02 -10.48
N VAL A 35 -9.49 4.23 -10.17
CA VAL A 35 -9.78 3.76 -8.80
C VAL A 35 -8.84 2.64 -8.37
N GLY A 36 -8.20 2.82 -7.20
CA GLY A 36 -7.36 1.81 -6.56
C GLY A 36 -8.16 0.82 -5.70
N ALA A 37 -9.19 0.19 -6.25
CA ALA A 37 -9.99 -0.81 -5.56
C ALA A 37 -10.34 -1.97 -6.50
N TYR A 38 -10.34 -3.21 -5.97
CA TYR A 38 -10.70 -4.40 -6.74
C TYR A 38 -12.17 -4.33 -7.19
N ARG A 39 -12.41 -4.85 -8.38
CA ARG A 39 -13.75 -5.00 -8.96
C ARG A 39 -13.92 -6.43 -9.47
N THR A 40 -15.16 -6.95 -9.41
CA THR A 40 -15.52 -8.24 -10.03
C THR A 40 -15.43 -8.15 -11.55
N PRO A 41 -15.50 -9.27 -12.29
CA PRO A 41 -15.59 -9.24 -13.77
C PRO A 41 -16.73 -8.35 -14.29
N GLU A 42 -17.79 -8.16 -13.52
CA GLU A 42 -18.94 -7.29 -13.84
C GLU A 42 -18.72 -5.82 -13.42
N GLY A 43 -17.49 -5.46 -12.98
CA GLY A 43 -17.14 -4.11 -12.57
C GLY A 43 -17.67 -3.69 -11.18
N LYS A 44 -18.19 -4.60 -10.38
CA LYS A 44 -18.78 -4.31 -9.06
C LYS A 44 -17.77 -4.44 -7.91
N PRO A 45 -17.96 -3.72 -6.79
CA PRO A 45 -17.23 -4.00 -5.56
C PRO A 45 -17.41 -5.46 -5.12
N TRP A 46 -16.34 -6.06 -4.58
CA TRP A 46 -16.40 -7.43 -4.10
C TRP A 46 -16.16 -7.48 -2.58
N ILE A 47 -17.16 -7.93 -1.84
CA ILE A 47 -17.00 -8.29 -0.44
C ILE A 47 -16.58 -9.75 -0.40
N LEU A 48 -15.38 -10.01 0.16
CA LEU A 48 -14.84 -11.36 0.21
C LEU A 48 -15.76 -12.30 0.99
N PRO A 49 -15.96 -13.55 0.54
CA PRO A 49 -16.81 -14.52 1.25
C PRO A 49 -16.40 -14.71 2.72
N VAL A 50 -15.11 -14.74 2.99
CA VAL A 50 -14.55 -14.86 4.33
C VAL A 50 -14.85 -13.65 5.22
N VAL A 51 -14.88 -12.44 4.64
CA VAL A 51 -15.25 -11.21 5.38
C VAL A 51 -16.72 -11.27 5.77
N LYS A 52 -17.63 -11.71 4.89
CA LYS A 52 -19.04 -11.90 5.23
C LYS A 52 -19.24 -12.90 6.37
N LYS A 53 -18.46 -14.00 6.39
CA LYS A 53 -18.50 -14.97 7.49
C LYS A 53 -18.02 -14.38 8.80
N ALA A 54 -16.91 -13.61 8.76
CA ALA A 54 -16.39 -12.94 9.93
C ALA A 54 -17.37 -11.90 10.48
N GLU A 55 -17.98 -11.07 9.63
CA GLU A 55 -19.01 -10.10 10.03
C GLU A 55 -20.22 -10.79 10.66
N ALA A 56 -20.70 -11.89 10.07
CA ALA A 56 -21.79 -12.67 10.64
C ALA A 56 -21.44 -13.29 12.01
N GLN A 57 -20.17 -13.68 12.23
CA GLN A 57 -19.73 -14.15 13.52
C GLN A 57 -19.67 -13.01 14.53
N LEU A 58 -19.12 -11.85 14.17
CA LEU A 58 -19.10 -10.67 15.04
C LEU A 58 -20.50 -10.22 15.45
N ALA A 59 -21.49 -10.31 14.56
CA ALA A 59 -22.87 -10.00 14.90
C ALA A 59 -23.43 -10.97 15.97
N LYS A 60 -23.12 -12.26 15.87
CA LYS A 60 -23.49 -13.25 16.90
C LYS A 60 -22.77 -13.00 18.23
N ASP A 61 -21.49 -12.60 18.17
CA ASP A 61 -20.69 -12.32 19.36
C ASP A 61 -21.21 -11.06 20.09
N ILE A 62 -21.71 -10.07 19.35
CA ILE A 62 -22.40 -8.90 19.92
C ILE A 62 -23.73 -9.32 20.57
N ASP A 63 -24.55 -10.13 19.89
CA ASP A 63 -25.83 -10.62 20.40
C ASP A 63 -25.66 -11.48 21.67
N ALA A 64 -24.57 -12.25 21.71
CA ALA A 64 -24.16 -13.04 22.88
C ALA A 64 -23.44 -12.24 23.97
N GLU A 65 -23.27 -10.94 23.79
CA GLU A 65 -22.55 -10.03 24.71
C GLU A 65 -21.08 -10.46 25.00
N THR A 66 -20.46 -11.27 24.12
CA THR A 66 -19.05 -11.69 24.24
C THR A 66 -18.08 -10.62 23.74
N ILE A 67 -18.55 -9.72 22.88
CA ILE A 67 -17.86 -8.48 22.48
C ILE A 67 -18.82 -7.28 22.63
N ASN A 68 -18.26 -6.09 22.74
CA ASN A 68 -19.02 -4.86 22.94
C ASN A 68 -18.36 -3.66 22.22
N HIS A 69 -18.87 -2.45 22.44
CA HIS A 69 -18.37 -1.21 21.84
C HIS A 69 -17.47 -0.39 22.81
N GLU A 70 -16.91 -1.02 23.85
CA GLU A 70 -15.95 -0.36 24.72
C GLU A 70 -14.67 0.00 23.94
N TYR A 71 -13.97 1.03 24.39
CA TYR A 71 -12.73 1.46 23.77
C TYR A 71 -11.68 0.34 23.75
N LEU A 72 -11.03 0.16 22.60
CA LEU A 72 -9.82 -0.64 22.53
C LEU A 72 -8.67 0.06 23.31
N PRO A 73 -7.62 -0.68 23.71
CA PRO A 73 -6.36 -0.06 24.09
C PRO A 73 -5.88 0.95 23.05
N VAL A 74 -5.17 1.98 23.46
CA VAL A 74 -4.72 3.06 22.56
C VAL A 74 -3.87 2.52 21.40
N LEU A 75 -3.05 1.50 21.62
CA LEU A 75 -2.25 0.84 20.59
C LEU A 75 -3.02 -0.22 19.80
N GLY A 76 -4.30 -0.43 20.12
CA GLY A 76 -5.19 -1.32 19.39
C GLY A 76 -5.39 -2.67 20.04
N LEU A 77 -6.01 -3.58 19.32
CA LEU A 77 -6.29 -4.96 19.72
C LEU A 77 -5.00 -5.79 19.61
N ASP A 78 -4.43 -6.21 20.76
CA ASP A 78 -3.15 -6.93 20.81
C ASP A 78 -3.12 -8.19 19.94
N SER A 79 -4.22 -8.91 19.91
CA SER A 79 -4.34 -10.11 19.09
C SER A 79 -4.26 -9.82 17.60
N PHE A 80 -4.88 -8.74 17.14
CA PHE A 80 -4.81 -8.27 15.76
C PHE A 80 -3.40 -7.80 15.41
N THR A 81 -2.79 -6.95 16.24
CA THR A 81 -1.45 -6.40 15.96
C THR A 81 -0.38 -7.49 15.94
N SER A 82 -0.48 -8.47 16.84
CA SER A 82 0.40 -9.64 16.87
C SER A 82 0.23 -10.52 15.61
N ALA A 83 -1.01 -10.82 15.22
CA ALA A 83 -1.30 -11.60 14.01
C ALA A 83 -0.85 -10.89 12.73
N ALA A 84 -1.09 -9.57 12.63
CA ALA A 84 -0.66 -8.75 11.51
C ALA A 84 0.88 -8.69 11.38
N THR A 85 1.57 -8.50 12.51
CA THR A 85 3.03 -8.49 12.55
C THR A 85 3.62 -9.86 12.20
N ALA A 86 3.04 -10.96 12.72
CA ALA A 86 3.46 -12.31 12.38
C ALA A 86 3.19 -12.68 10.91
N MET A 87 2.10 -12.20 10.32
CA MET A 87 1.82 -12.37 8.90
C MET A 87 2.90 -11.69 8.02
N LEU A 88 3.33 -10.49 8.39
CA LEU A 88 4.35 -9.75 7.65
C LEU A 88 5.72 -10.41 7.80
N LEU A 89 6.16 -10.63 9.03
CA LEU A 89 7.53 -11.07 9.31
C LEU A 89 7.74 -12.58 9.11
N GLY A 90 6.65 -13.36 9.05
CA GLY A 90 6.70 -14.81 9.10
C GLY A 90 6.80 -15.32 10.55
N LYS A 91 6.05 -16.38 10.87
CA LYS A 91 5.99 -16.95 12.25
C LYS A 91 7.37 -17.37 12.80
N ASP A 92 8.30 -17.69 11.91
CA ASP A 92 9.64 -18.12 12.24
C ASP A 92 10.69 -17.00 12.30
N SER A 93 10.28 -15.77 12.08
CA SER A 93 11.17 -14.59 12.10
C SER A 93 12.00 -14.52 13.39
N PRO A 94 13.32 -14.32 13.29
CA PRO A 94 14.16 -14.09 14.47
C PRO A 94 13.69 -12.90 15.32
N ALA A 95 13.21 -11.84 14.67
CA ALA A 95 12.71 -10.66 15.39
C ALA A 95 11.51 -10.96 16.28
N LEU A 96 10.63 -11.91 15.88
CA LEU A 96 9.52 -12.38 16.70
C LEU A 96 9.99 -13.30 17.83
N LYS A 97 10.86 -14.28 17.53
CA LYS A 97 11.39 -15.23 18.52
C LYS A 97 12.20 -14.53 19.61
N GLU A 98 12.89 -13.46 19.26
CA GLU A 98 13.70 -12.65 20.18
C GLU A 98 12.91 -11.51 20.83
N GLU A 99 11.61 -11.43 20.56
CA GLU A 99 10.71 -10.36 21.05
C GLU A 99 11.16 -8.95 20.70
N ARG A 100 11.75 -8.78 19.50
CA ARG A 100 12.25 -7.49 18.98
C ARG A 100 11.29 -6.82 17.98
N ALA A 101 10.07 -7.33 17.86
CA ALA A 101 9.06 -6.74 16.98
C ALA A 101 7.73 -6.62 17.70
N PHE A 102 7.01 -5.54 17.39
CA PHE A 102 5.65 -5.32 17.87
C PHE A 102 4.82 -4.58 16.83
N GLY A 103 3.50 -4.66 16.98
CA GLY A 103 2.54 -4.00 16.12
C GLY A 103 1.74 -2.92 16.85
N ILE A 104 1.23 -1.96 16.09
CA ILE A 104 0.34 -0.90 16.55
C ILE A 104 -0.80 -0.78 15.56
N GLN A 105 -2.02 -0.97 16.01
CA GLN A 105 -3.20 -0.79 15.16
C GLN A 105 -3.32 0.67 14.71
N ALA A 106 -3.62 0.87 13.44
CA ALA A 106 -3.67 2.19 12.83
C ALA A 106 -4.86 2.32 11.88
N LEU A 107 -5.17 3.57 11.50
CA LEU A 107 -6.21 3.89 10.52
C LEU A 107 -5.75 3.52 9.11
N SER A 108 -5.70 2.22 8.82
CA SER A 108 -5.15 1.64 7.60
C SER A 108 -3.67 2.00 7.40
N GLY A 109 -3.11 1.77 6.20
CA GLY A 109 -1.73 2.12 5.88
C GLY A 109 -1.42 3.61 6.06
N THR A 110 -2.34 4.50 5.71
CA THR A 110 -2.15 5.95 5.88
C THR A 110 -1.93 6.33 7.34
N GLY A 111 -2.74 5.78 8.26
CA GLY A 111 -2.56 6.02 9.70
C GLY A 111 -1.27 5.41 10.23
N ALA A 112 -0.88 4.21 9.74
CA ALA A 112 0.38 3.58 10.11
C ALA A 112 1.60 4.40 9.67
N LEU A 113 1.60 4.88 8.42
CA LEU A 113 2.64 5.82 7.93
C LEU A 113 2.70 7.08 8.80
N ARG A 114 1.53 7.65 9.13
CA ARG A 114 1.48 8.86 9.95
C ARG A 114 1.99 8.63 11.37
N ASN A 115 1.58 7.56 12.04
CA ASN A 115 2.05 7.22 13.39
C ASN A 115 3.59 7.05 13.42
N GLY A 116 4.13 6.32 12.45
CA GLY A 116 5.58 6.12 12.34
C GLY A 116 6.33 7.41 12.02
N ALA A 117 5.81 8.21 11.09
CA ALA A 117 6.43 9.50 10.71
C ALA A 117 6.44 10.48 11.88
N GLU A 118 5.34 10.62 12.63
CA GLU A 118 5.26 11.43 13.87
C GLU A 118 6.31 10.98 14.89
N PHE A 119 6.43 9.66 15.12
CA PHE A 119 7.41 9.11 16.05
C PHE A 119 8.83 9.47 15.63
N LEU A 120 9.18 9.28 14.35
CA LEU A 120 10.52 9.58 13.83
C LEU A 120 10.89 11.07 13.97
N VAL A 121 9.94 11.97 13.76
CA VAL A 121 10.16 13.42 13.95
C VAL A 121 10.26 13.76 15.42
N GLN A 122 9.29 13.32 16.24
CA GLN A 122 9.17 13.77 17.62
C GLN A 122 10.23 13.16 18.52
N GLN A 123 10.58 11.88 18.34
CA GLN A 123 11.51 11.17 19.21
C GLN A 123 12.94 11.14 18.65
N LEU A 124 13.10 10.89 17.34
CA LEU A 124 14.43 10.76 16.72
C LEU A 124 14.87 12.01 15.97
N LYS A 125 14.07 13.09 16.01
CA LYS A 125 14.38 14.40 15.37
C LYS A 125 14.71 14.27 13.88
N LYS A 126 14.12 13.29 13.20
CA LYS A 126 14.31 13.10 11.77
C LYS A 126 13.64 14.23 10.99
N THR A 127 14.36 14.81 10.03
CA THR A 127 13.89 15.95 9.22
C THR A 127 13.88 15.64 7.74
N VAL A 128 14.72 14.69 7.29
CA VAL A 128 14.91 14.34 5.88
C VAL A 128 14.24 13.01 5.58
N PHE A 129 13.43 12.96 4.53
CA PHE A 129 12.90 11.73 4.02
C PHE A 129 12.93 11.69 2.50
N TYR A 130 13.06 10.48 1.96
CA TYR A 130 13.06 10.19 0.54
C TYR A 130 11.89 9.28 0.18
N PHE A 131 11.33 9.50 -0.99
CA PHE A 131 10.33 8.63 -1.62
C PHE A 131 10.61 8.49 -3.12
N SER A 132 10.11 7.42 -3.73
CA SER A 132 10.34 7.16 -5.17
C SER A 132 9.72 8.24 -6.06
N ASP A 133 10.36 8.49 -7.21
CA ASP A 133 9.78 9.30 -8.27
C ASP A 133 9.50 8.40 -9.50
N PRO A 134 8.21 8.16 -9.83
CA PRO A 134 6.99 8.56 -9.11
C PRO A 134 6.72 7.73 -7.84
N THR A 135 5.74 8.18 -7.02
CA THR A 135 5.27 7.46 -5.83
C THR A 135 3.76 7.60 -5.67
N TRP A 136 3.19 6.91 -4.68
CA TRP A 136 1.82 7.19 -4.24
C TRP A 136 1.69 8.63 -3.73
N GLY A 137 0.81 9.40 -4.36
CA GLY A 137 0.74 10.85 -4.17
C GLY A 137 0.53 11.35 -2.74
N ASN A 138 0.18 10.44 -1.80
CA ASN A 138 -0.03 10.82 -0.40
C ASN A 138 1.22 10.67 0.50
N HIS A 139 2.30 10.01 0.06
CA HIS A 139 3.51 9.84 0.87
C HIS A 139 4.07 11.20 1.31
N GLY A 140 4.29 12.11 0.36
CA GLY A 140 4.81 13.44 0.66
C GLY A 140 3.92 14.24 1.61
N LEU A 141 2.58 14.14 1.46
CA LEU A 141 1.64 14.85 2.32
C LEU A 141 1.65 14.31 3.76
N VAL A 142 1.65 12.98 3.93
CA VAL A 142 1.65 12.33 5.25
C VAL A 142 2.91 12.71 6.04
N PHE A 143 4.08 12.59 5.42
CA PHE A 143 5.36 12.85 6.10
C PHE A 143 5.57 14.34 6.37
N LYS A 144 5.26 15.23 5.42
CA LYS A 144 5.33 16.69 5.65
C LYS A 144 4.41 17.12 6.79
N ASN A 145 3.17 16.62 6.83
CA ASN A 145 2.23 16.94 7.90
C ASN A 145 2.60 16.28 9.25
N ALA A 146 3.47 15.28 9.27
CA ALA A 146 4.05 14.73 10.49
C ALA A 146 5.22 15.57 11.03
N GLY A 147 5.69 16.56 10.25
CA GLY A 147 6.74 17.49 10.66
C GLY A 147 8.09 17.32 9.97
N PHE A 148 8.20 16.42 8.97
CA PHE A 148 9.40 16.39 8.13
C PHE A 148 9.51 17.66 7.29
N THR A 149 10.69 18.27 7.28
CA THR A 149 10.92 19.57 6.64
C THR A 149 11.69 19.48 5.32
N ASP A 150 12.39 18.38 5.06
CA ASP A 150 13.17 18.15 3.85
C ASP A 150 12.69 16.88 3.14
N ALA A 151 11.88 17.08 2.11
CA ALA A 151 11.30 16.03 1.27
C ALA A 151 12.11 15.91 -0.02
N ARG A 152 12.71 14.77 -0.25
CA ARG A 152 13.50 14.47 -1.44
C ARG A 152 12.97 13.24 -2.15
N THR A 153 13.38 13.05 -3.40
CA THR A 153 13.02 11.88 -4.20
C THR A 153 14.25 11.07 -4.58
N TYR A 154 14.03 9.78 -4.82
CA TYR A 154 14.99 8.95 -5.52
C TYR A 154 14.39 8.47 -6.84
N ARG A 155 15.22 8.38 -7.87
CA ARG A 155 14.83 7.91 -9.20
C ARG A 155 14.35 6.46 -9.13
N TYR A 156 13.24 6.18 -9.77
CA TYR A 156 12.63 4.86 -9.73
C TYR A 156 12.16 4.36 -11.10
N TRP A 157 11.63 5.24 -11.92
CA TRP A 157 11.08 4.93 -13.22
C TRP A 157 11.99 5.42 -14.34
N ASP A 158 12.28 4.55 -15.31
CA ASP A 158 12.92 4.91 -16.57
C ASP A 158 11.86 4.97 -17.67
N LYS A 159 11.63 6.19 -18.17
CA LYS A 159 10.66 6.44 -19.24
C LYS A 159 11.08 5.82 -20.57
N SER A 160 12.37 5.64 -20.83
CA SER A 160 12.88 5.14 -22.11
C SER A 160 12.64 3.65 -22.28
N THR A 161 12.65 2.91 -21.19
CA THR A 161 12.47 1.45 -21.17
C THR A 161 11.11 1.03 -20.60
N CYS A 162 10.32 1.98 -20.07
CA CYS A 162 9.16 1.70 -19.23
C CYS A 162 9.51 0.73 -18.08
N GLY A 163 10.70 0.88 -17.49
CA GLY A 163 11.31 -0.04 -16.55
C GLY A 163 11.78 0.61 -15.26
N PHE A 164 12.51 -0.18 -14.46
CA PHE A 164 13.07 0.24 -13.18
C PHE A 164 14.41 0.95 -13.37
N ASN A 165 14.54 2.17 -12.85
CA ASN A 165 15.79 2.95 -12.88
C ASN A 165 16.67 2.60 -11.67
N PHE A 166 17.25 1.41 -11.70
CA PHE A 166 18.02 0.87 -10.57
C PHE A 166 19.28 1.69 -10.28
N GLU A 167 20.06 2.02 -11.31
CA GLU A 167 21.32 2.78 -11.13
C GLU A 167 21.05 4.18 -10.58
N GLY A 168 19.99 4.83 -11.06
CA GLY A 168 19.56 6.12 -10.54
C GLY A 168 19.16 6.05 -9.07
N LEU A 169 18.43 5.00 -8.67
CA LEU A 169 18.05 4.79 -7.27
C LEU A 169 19.29 4.61 -6.39
N ILE A 170 20.25 3.78 -6.79
CA ILE A 170 21.48 3.52 -6.02
C ILE A 170 22.28 4.82 -5.85
N GLU A 171 22.46 5.59 -6.92
CA GLU A 171 23.18 6.88 -6.86
C GLU A 171 22.49 7.87 -5.91
N ASP A 172 21.16 7.97 -5.97
CA ASP A 172 20.41 8.88 -5.11
C ASP A 172 20.49 8.47 -3.62
N LEU A 173 20.45 7.16 -3.32
CA LEU A 173 20.63 6.67 -1.95
C LEU A 173 22.08 6.86 -1.44
N GLN A 174 23.09 6.68 -2.29
CA GLN A 174 24.47 6.95 -1.94
C GLN A 174 24.72 8.44 -1.59
N ASN A 175 23.98 9.34 -2.22
CA ASN A 175 24.03 10.77 -1.95
C ASN A 175 23.11 11.23 -0.82
N ALA A 176 22.30 10.34 -0.25
CA ALA A 176 21.42 10.68 0.86
C ALA A 176 22.23 10.97 2.14
N PRO A 177 21.82 11.96 2.95
CA PRO A 177 22.47 12.23 4.23
C PRO A 177 22.27 11.07 5.19
N GLU A 178 23.27 10.80 6.04
CA GLU A 178 23.23 9.75 7.06
C GLU A 178 21.94 9.86 7.90
N GLY A 179 21.28 8.74 8.11
CA GLY A 179 20.07 8.65 8.92
C GLY A 179 18.79 9.19 8.28
N ALA A 180 18.80 9.58 7.00
CA ALA A 180 17.60 9.93 6.28
C ALA A 180 16.61 8.75 6.27
N VAL A 181 15.31 9.06 6.28
CA VAL A 181 14.23 8.06 6.21
C VAL A 181 13.93 7.76 4.75
N ILE A 182 13.97 6.49 4.36
CA ILE A 182 13.68 6.05 3.00
C ILE A 182 12.36 5.30 2.97
N ILE A 183 11.36 5.84 2.29
CA ILE A 183 10.08 5.17 2.07
C ILE A 183 10.26 4.18 0.92
N LEU A 184 10.00 2.91 1.21
CA LEU A 184 10.12 1.78 0.29
C LEU A 184 8.77 1.07 0.17
N HIS A 185 8.35 0.71 -1.05
CA HIS A 185 7.20 -0.19 -1.20
C HIS A 185 7.67 -1.63 -0.96
N ALA A 186 6.94 -2.37 -0.12
CA ALA A 186 7.28 -3.76 0.17
C ALA A 186 7.08 -4.67 -1.05
N CYS A 187 6.04 -4.41 -1.83
CA CYS A 187 5.70 -5.09 -3.08
C CYS A 187 4.70 -4.26 -3.89
N ALA A 188 4.57 -4.56 -5.18
CA ALA A 188 3.61 -3.94 -6.11
C ALA A 188 3.65 -2.41 -6.06
N HIS A 189 4.80 -1.85 -6.34
CA HIS A 189 5.08 -0.42 -6.27
C HIS A 189 3.98 0.44 -6.91
N ASN A 190 3.44 1.38 -6.19
CA ASN A 190 2.45 2.34 -6.67
C ASN A 190 3.13 3.67 -7.05
N PRO A 191 3.13 4.10 -8.33
CA PRO A 191 2.19 3.68 -9.40
C PRO A 191 2.75 2.68 -10.43
N THR A 192 4.03 2.30 -10.37
CA THR A 192 4.71 1.67 -11.51
C THR A 192 4.41 0.17 -11.67
N GLY A 193 4.06 -0.52 -10.59
CA GLY A 193 3.91 -1.98 -10.61
C GLY A 193 5.23 -2.75 -10.77
N ILE A 194 6.38 -2.07 -10.75
CA ILE A 194 7.70 -2.70 -10.87
C ILE A 194 8.38 -2.71 -9.51
N ASP A 195 8.84 -3.88 -9.09
CA ASP A 195 9.60 -4.06 -7.86
C ASP A 195 11.05 -4.44 -8.18
N PRO A 196 12.01 -4.08 -7.31
CA PRO A 196 13.39 -4.54 -7.43
C PRO A 196 13.47 -6.07 -7.35
N SER A 197 14.38 -6.68 -8.10
CA SER A 197 14.72 -8.10 -7.93
C SER A 197 15.40 -8.36 -6.57
N GLN A 198 15.47 -9.62 -6.15
CA GLN A 198 16.14 -9.97 -4.90
C GLN A 198 17.61 -9.53 -4.88
N GLU A 199 18.31 -9.62 -6.00
CA GLU A 199 19.69 -9.12 -6.15
C GLU A 199 19.74 -7.59 -5.97
N GLN A 200 18.81 -6.88 -6.60
CA GLN A 200 18.72 -5.41 -6.50
C GLN A 200 18.37 -4.98 -5.07
N TRP A 201 17.46 -5.69 -4.39
CA TRP A 201 17.18 -5.47 -2.97
C TRP A 201 18.43 -5.68 -2.10
N GLY A 202 19.29 -6.66 -2.44
CA GLY A 202 20.58 -6.85 -1.79
C GLY A 202 21.46 -5.61 -1.86
N LYS A 203 21.62 -5.04 -3.05
CA LYS A 203 22.42 -3.84 -3.28
C LYS A 203 21.81 -2.58 -2.63
N ILE A 204 20.48 -2.45 -2.66
CA ILE A 204 19.76 -1.38 -1.92
C ILE A 204 20.05 -1.48 -0.43
N ALA A 205 19.95 -2.68 0.15
CA ALA A 205 20.24 -2.89 1.56
C ALA A 205 21.71 -2.58 1.91
N ASP A 206 22.67 -2.95 1.06
CA ASP A 206 24.09 -2.64 1.26
C ASP A 206 24.32 -1.13 1.37
N VAL A 207 23.79 -0.34 0.42
CA VAL A 207 23.89 1.12 0.45
C VAL A 207 23.18 1.72 1.67
N MET A 208 21.97 1.22 1.98
CA MET A 208 21.24 1.71 3.15
C MET A 208 21.94 1.42 4.46
N GLN A 209 22.65 0.29 4.56
CA GLN A 209 23.43 -0.07 5.73
C GLN A 209 24.69 0.78 5.86
N GLU A 210 25.43 0.98 4.76
CA GLU A 210 26.62 1.83 4.70
C GLU A 210 26.29 3.28 5.08
N LYS A 211 25.22 3.82 4.53
CA LYS A 211 24.75 5.19 4.77
C LYS A 211 23.91 5.35 6.04
N LYS A 212 23.68 4.27 6.79
CA LYS A 212 22.82 4.22 7.99
C LYS A 212 21.43 4.83 7.73
N LEU A 213 20.86 4.58 6.57
CA LEU A 213 19.52 5.05 6.20
C LEU A 213 18.46 4.27 6.95
N PHE A 214 17.36 4.92 7.30
CA PHE A 214 16.27 4.26 8.02
C PHE A 214 15.18 3.75 7.05
N PRO A 215 14.95 2.44 6.93
CA PRO A 215 13.93 1.88 6.07
C PRO A 215 12.54 2.03 6.68
N PHE A 216 11.63 2.65 5.93
CA PHE A 216 10.21 2.72 6.23
C PHE A 216 9.42 2.08 5.08
N PHE A 217 8.99 0.84 5.25
CA PHE A 217 8.22 0.14 4.23
C PHE A 217 6.74 0.52 4.25
N ASP A 218 6.16 0.68 3.06
CA ASP A 218 4.72 0.71 2.83
C ASP A 218 4.26 -0.62 2.21
N CYS A 219 3.45 -1.37 2.94
CA CYS A 219 2.96 -2.71 2.59
C CYS A 219 1.44 -2.70 2.43
N ALA A 220 0.96 -2.17 1.31
CA ALA A 220 -0.46 -2.07 1.01
C ALA A 220 -1.01 -3.26 0.21
N TYR A 221 -0.15 -4.13 -0.33
CA TYR A 221 -0.53 -5.14 -1.34
C TYR A 221 -0.05 -6.55 -1.02
N GLN A 222 0.35 -6.86 0.22
CA GLN A 222 0.79 -8.20 0.61
C GLN A 222 -0.25 -9.27 0.28
N GLY A 223 0.14 -10.28 -0.47
CA GLY A 223 -0.71 -11.34 -1.01
C GLY A 223 -1.48 -10.93 -2.27
N PHE A 224 -1.71 -9.64 -2.48
CA PHE A 224 -2.46 -9.14 -3.63
C PHE A 224 -1.58 -8.98 -4.89
N ALA A 225 -0.27 -8.83 -4.72
CA ALA A 225 0.67 -8.64 -5.82
C ALA A 225 0.91 -9.95 -6.58
N SER A 226 1.45 -10.96 -5.92
CA SER A 226 1.78 -12.27 -6.52
C SER A 226 0.69 -13.33 -6.31
N GLY A 227 -0.18 -13.14 -5.32
CA GLY A 227 -1.10 -14.17 -4.83
C GLY A 227 -0.50 -15.02 -3.70
N ASP A 228 0.72 -14.70 -3.27
CA ASP A 228 1.44 -15.36 -2.18
C ASP A 228 1.90 -14.34 -1.14
N LEU A 229 1.49 -14.56 0.12
CA LEU A 229 1.78 -13.65 1.24
C LEU A 229 3.27 -13.60 1.57
N ASP A 230 3.95 -14.74 1.45
CA ASP A 230 5.35 -14.86 1.84
C ASP A 230 6.27 -14.26 0.77
N GLN A 231 5.93 -14.47 -0.50
CA GLN A 231 6.64 -13.84 -1.62
C GLN A 231 6.52 -12.31 -1.55
N ASP A 232 5.33 -11.78 -1.29
CA ASP A 232 5.09 -10.34 -1.25
C ASP A 232 5.72 -9.66 -0.01
N ALA A 233 6.00 -10.41 1.06
CA ALA A 233 6.68 -9.91 2.25
C ALA A 233 8.22 -10.06 2.20
N TRP A 234 8.76 -10.67 1.16
CA TRP A 234 10.16 -11.06 1.07
C TRP A 234 11.12 -9.90 1.34
N ALA A 235 10.90 -8.73 0.74
CA ALA A 235 11.78 -7.57 0.89
C ALA A 235 11.88 -7.10 2.36
N VAL A 236 10.75 -7.03 3.07
CA VAL A 236 10.71 -6.65 4.48
C VAL A 236 11.46 -7.68 5.34
N ARG A 237 11.19 -8.98 5.11
CA ARG A 237 11.84 -10.08 5.84
C ARG A 237 13.34 -10.09 5.60
N PHE A 238 13.78 -9.88 4.37
CA PHE A 238 15.19 -9.78 4.01
C PHE A 238 15.90 -8.64 4.78
N PHE A 239 15.27 -7.46 4.89
CA PHE A 239 15.84 -6.37 5.69
C PHE A 239 15.92 -6.70 7.19
N VAL A 240 14.92 -7.39 7.73
CA VAL A 240 14.94 -7.89 9.11
C VAL A 240 16.09 -8.90 9.33
N GLU A 241 16.27 -9.84 8.42
CA GLU A 241 17.37 -10.82 8.44
C GLU A 241 18.73 -10.16 8.32
N ARG A 242 18.85 -9.07 7.57
CA ARG A 242 20.05 -8.22 7.47
C ARG A 242 20.31 -7.38 8.74
N GLY A 243 19.44 -7.47 9.75
CA GLY A 243 19.61 -6.79 11.03
C GLY A 243 19.23 -5.29 11.03
N PHE A 244 18.39 -4.86 10.10
CA PHE A 244 17.86 -3.50 10.13
C PHE A 244 16.83 -3.32 11.25
N GLU A 245 16.86 -2.15 11.87
CA GLU A 245 15.68 -1.58 12.52
C GLU A 245 14.82 -0.94 11.44
N LEU A 246 13.52 -1.16 11.48
CA LEU A 246 12.64 -0.65 10.45
C LEU A 246 11.21 -0.44 10.95
N PHE A 247 10.48 0.38 10.21
CA PHE A 247 9.03 0.47 10.29
C PHE A 247 8.41 -0.10 9.02
N CYS A 248 7.27 -0.79 9.18
CA CYS A 248 6.46 -1.22 8.06
C CYS A 248 4.99 -0.89 8.30
N SER A 249 4.44 -0.05 7.44
CA SER A 249 3.02 0.26 7.38
C SER A 249 2.27 -0.85 6.65
N GLN A 250 1.31 -1.49 7.30
CA GLN A 250 0.44 -2.51 6.71
C GLN A 250 -0.97 -1.99 6.50
N SER A 251 -1.57 -2.30 5.37
CA SER A 251 -2.97 -1.97 5.07
C SER A 251 -3.76 -3.22 4.70
N PHE A 252 -4.91 -3.40 5.35
CA PHE A 252 -5.85 -4.47 5.03
C PHE A 252 -6.97 -4.00 4.08
N SER A 253 -6.82 -2.81 3.49
CA SER A 253 -7.80 -2.25 2.55
C SER A 253 -7.96 -3.10 1.29
N LYS A 254 -6.85 -3.61 0.71
CA LYS A 254 -6.90 -4.32 -0.57
C LYS A 254 -7.03 -5.82 -0.39
N ASN A 255 -6.14 -6.44 0.38
CA ASN A 255 -6.10 -7.88 0.55
C ASN A 255 -7.29 -8.47 1.33
N PHE A 256 -8.01 -7.66 2.10
CA PHE A 256 -9.29 -8.01 2.74
C PHE A 256 -10.50 -7.34 2.09
N GLY A 257 -10.29 -6.40 1.17
CA GLY A 257 -11.39 -5.59 0.62
C GLY A 257 -12.04 -4.65 1.64
N LEU A 258 -11.35 -4.34 2.75
CA LEU A 258 -11.84 -3.53 3.87
C LEU A 258 -11.51 -2.03 3.71
N TYR A 259 -11.76 -1.48 2.53
CA TYR A 259 -11.37 -0.10 2.18
C TYR A 259 -11.86 0.97 3.16
N ASN A 260 -13.13 0.88 3.59
CA ASN A 260 -13.77 1.84 4.49
C ASN A 260 -13.57 1.51 5.97
N GLU A 261 -13.18 0.28 6.32
CA GLU A 261 -13.05 -0.15 7.71
C GLU A 261 -11.79 0.39 8.39
N ARG A 262 -10.87 0.93 7.59
CA ARG A 262 -9.63 1.57 8.06
C ARG A 262 -8.80 0.67 8.97
N ALA A 263 -8.70 -0.62 8.67
CA ALA A 263 -7.84 -1.56 9.37
C ALA A 263 -6.41 -1.52 8.81
N GLY A 264 -5.44 -1.35 9.68
CA GLY A 264 -4.02 -1.34 9.37
C GLY A 264 -3.16 -1.55 10.62
N ASN A 265 -1.88 -1.78 10.40
CA ASN A 265 -0.90 -2.02 11.46
C ASN A 265 0.42 -1.31 11.14
N LEU A 266 1.05 -0.70 12.11
CA LEU A 266 2.45 -0.31 12.04
C LEU A 266 3.28 -1.39 12.71
N THR A 267 4.01 -2.17 11.94
CA THR A 267 5.02 -3.10 12.46
C THR A 267 6.32 -2.37 12.69
N VAL A 268 6.86 -2.52 13.89
CA VAL A 268 8.13 -1.94 14.34
C VAL A 268 9.10 -3.08 14.65
N VAL A 269 10.31 -3.00 14.10
CA VAL A 269 11.41 -3.93 14.41
C VAL A 269 12.58 -3.15 14.98
N VAL A 270 13.07 -3.58 16.14
CA VAL A 270 14.18 -2.97 16.87
C VAL A 270 15.34 -3.96 17.03
N LYS A 271 16.54 -3.44 17.34
CA LYS A 271 17.71 -4.26 17.70
C LYS A 271 17.70 -4.66 19.17
N ASP A 272 17.25 -3.74 20.02
CA ASP A 272 17.22 -3.92 21.48
C ASP A 272 15.77 -3.94 21.99
N LYS A 273 15.31 -5.11 22.44
CA LYS A 273 13.96 -5.29 22.97
C LYS A 273 13.66 -4.46 24.23
N SER A 274 14.69 -4.04 24.95
CA SER A 274 14.50 -3.22 26.16
C SER A 274 13.90 -1.84 25.85
N LEU A 275 13.97 -1.40 24.58
CA LEU A 275 13.43 -0.11 24.13
C LEU A 275 11.93 -0.16 23.81
N ILE A 276 11.34 -1.35 23.68
CA ILE A 276 9.97 -1.52 23.16
C ILE A 276 8.96 -0.80 24.05
N GLU A 277 9.02 -0.96 25.36
CA GLU A 277 8.05 -0.34 26.27
C GLU A 277 8.15 1.20 26.24
N ASN A 278 9.37 1.75 26.11
CA ASN A 278 9.56 3.18 25.94
C ASN A 278 8.96 3.66 24.60
N MET A 279 9.19 2.91 23.51
CA MET A 279 8.62 3.24 22.20
C MET A 279 7.08 3.18 22.22
N LYS A 280 6.50 2.11 22.78
CA LYS A 280 5.06 1.97 22.93
C LYS A 280 4.47 3.14 23.72
N SER A 281 5.09 3.55 24.83
CA SER A 281 4.63 4.68 25.63
C SER A 281 4.60 6.00 24.85
N GLN A 282 5.61 6.28 24.03
CA GLN A 282 5.67 7.47 23.20
C GLN A 282 4.65 7.41 22.06
N ILE A 283 4.51 6.27 21.40
CA ILE A 283 3.51 6.09 20.33
C ILE A 283 2.08 6.19 20.90
N THR A 284 1.86 5.75 22.14
CA THR A 284 0.58 5.93 22.83
C THR A 284 0.20 7.42 22.90
N LEU A 285 1.13 8.32 23.22
CA LEU A 285 0.87 9.76 23.24
C LEU A 285 0.52 10.29 21.85
N ILE A 286 1.22 9.82 20.81
CA ILE A 286 0.97 10.21 19.42
C ILE A 286 -0.44 9.78 19.00
N VAL A 287 -0.78 8.51 19.18
CA VAL A 287 -2.12 7.98 18.83
C VAL A 287 -3.21 8.70 19.62
N ARG A 288 -2.97 8.90 20.94
CA ARG A 288 -3.91 9.58 21.82
C ARG A 288 -4.22 11.01 21.37
N ALA A 289 -3.20 11.71 20.87
CA ALA A 289 -3.35 13.08 20.37
C ALA A 289 -4.03 13.14 18.99
N MET A 290 -3.84 12.12 18.12
CA MET A 290 -4.35 12.13 16.75
C MET A 290 -5.81 11.69 16.64
N TYR A 291 -6.16 10.55 17.25
CA TYR A 291 -7.51 9.95 17.13
C TYR A 291 -7.96 9.18 18.36
N SER A 292 -7.28 9.33 19.49
CA SER A 292 -7.60 8.72 20.79
C SER A 292 -7.41 7.20 20.83
N ASN A 293 -8.18 6.45 20.04
CA ASN A 293 -8.18 4.98 19.95
C ASN A 293 -8.51 4.57 18.50
N PRO A 294 -7.98 3.44 18.02
CA PRO A 294 -8.36 2.93 16.72
C PRO A 294 -9.76 2.28 16.72
N PRO A 295 -10.45 2.20 15.56
CA PRO A 295 -11.75 1.55 15.45
C PRO A 295 -11.63 0.02 15.56
N ALA A 296 -12.62 -0.61 16.20
CA ALA A 296 -12.58 -2.04 16.51
C ALA A 296 -13.04 -2.95 15.36
N HIS A 297 -14.04 -2.54 14.56
CA HIS A 297 -14.75 -3.44 13.64
C HIS A 297 -13.82 -4.10 12.62
N GLY A 298 -13.11 -3.31 11.85
CA GLY A 298 -12.22 -3.83 10.80
C GLY A 298 -11.08 -4.69 11.36
N SER A 299 -10.50 -4.30 12.51
CA SER A 299 -9.45 -5.10 13.16
C SER A 299 -9.97 -6.43 13.70
N ARG A 300 -11.20 -6.48 14.23
CA ARG A 300 -11.84 -7.74 14.68
C ARG A 300 -12.09 -8.69 13.51
N ILE A 301 -12.51 -8.19 12.34
CA ILE A 301 -12.67 -9.02 11.13
C ILE A 301 -11.34 -9.65 10.74
N VAL A 302 -10.29 -8.85 10.66
CA VAL A 302 -8.94 -9.34 10.29
C VAL A 302 -8.39 -10.31 11.33
N ASP A 303 -8.51 -9.99 12.62
CA ASP A 303 -8.06 -10.84 13.74
C ASP A 303 -8.72 -12.22 13.68
N LEU A 304 -10.04 -12.25 13.50
CA LEU A 304 -10.81 -13.49 13.42
C LEU A 304 -10.34 -14.35 12.25
N VAL A 305 -10.14 -13.76 11.07
CA VAL A 305 -9.70 -14.49 9.88
C VAL A 305 -8.25 -14.97 10.01
N LEU A 306 -7.34 -14.17 10.57
CA LEU A 306 -5.93 -14.56 10.70
C LEU A 306 -5.68 -15.64 11.75
N LYS A 307 -6.59 -15.81 12.71
CA LYS A 307 -6.49 -16.82 13.80
C LYS A 307 -7.19 -18.12 13.51
N ASP A 308 -8.25 -18.10 12.73
CA ASP A 308 -9.00 -19.29 12.35
C ASP A 308 -8.39 -19.91 11.10
N GLU A 309 -7.91 -21.15 11.19
CA GLU A 309 -7.21 -21.85 10.11
C GLU A 309 -8.07 -22.02 8.86
N GLN A 310 -9.38 -22.29 9.04
CA GLN A 310 -10.31 -22.46 7.93
C GLN A 310 -10.57 -21.12 7.23
N LEU A 311 -10.85 -20.05 7.99
CA LEU A 311 -11.07 -18.72 7.43
C LEU A 311 -9.80 -18.17 6.78
N TYR A 312 -8.63 -18.41 7.38
CA TYR A 312 -7.34 -18.04 6.81
C TYR A 312 -7.09 -18.72 5.45
N THR A 313 -7.39 -20.00 5.34
CA THR A 313 -7.27 -20.76 4.08
C THR A 313 -8.21 -20.23 3.01
N GLU A 314 -9.46 -19.95 3.36
CA GLU A 314 -10.45 -19.34 2.43
C GLU A 314 -10.03 -17.94 1.98
N TRP A 315 -9.47 -17.14 2.90
CA TRP A 315 -8.95 -15.83 2.59
C TRP A 315 -7.79 -15.90 1.60
N ARG A 316 -6.82 -16.78 1.80
CA ARG A 316 -5.75 -17.02 0.83
C ARG A 316 -6.28 -17.43 -0.54
N GLY A 317 -7.32 -18.23 -0.58
CA GLY A 317 -8.03 -18.58 -1.82
C GLY A 317 -8.61 -17.35 -2.52
N SER A 318 -9.24 -16.44 -1.78
CA SER A 318 -9.76 -15.18 -2.31
C SER A 318 -8.67 -14.25 -2.86
N ILE A 319 -7.54 -14.15 -2.15
CA ILE A 319 -6.37 -13.40 -2.62
C ILE A 319 -5.87 -13.95 -3.96
N LYS A 320 -5.73 -15.27 -4.07
CA LYS A 320 -5.28 -15.93 -5.31
C LYS A 320 -6.22 -15.68 -6.48
N ILE A 321 -7.54 -15.67 -6.24
CA ILE A 321 -8.53 -15.32 -7.26
C ILE A 321 -8.32 -13.89 -7.76
N MET A 322 -8.11 -12.91 -6.84
CA MET A 322 -7.90 -11.51 -7.21
C MET A 322 -6.61 -11.31 -8.01
N SER A 323 -5.49 -11.85 -7.53
CA SER A 323 -4.19 -11.71 -8.19
C SER A 323 -4.15 -12.41 -9.54
N SER A 324 -4.68 -13.64 -9.64
CA SER A 324 -4.72 -14.40 -10.91
C SER A 324 -5.52 -13.66 -11.98
N ARG A 325 -6.67 -13.07 -11.62
CA ARG A 325 -7.45 -12.27 -12.59
C ARG A 325 -6.70 -11.03 -13.06
N ILE A 326 -6.00 -10.33 -12.18
CA ILE A 326 -5.19 -9.17 -12.58
C ILE A 326 -4.11 -9.58 -13.58
N ILE A 327 -3.43 -10.69 -13.32
CA ILE A 327 -2.40 -11.24 -14.21
C ILE A 327 -3.02 -11.62 -15.56
N GLU A 328 -4.18 -12.29 -15.57
CA GLU A 328 -4.92 -12.61 -16.79
C GLU A 328 -5.26 -11.35 -17.62
N MET A 329 -5.74 -10.30 -16.97
CA MET A 329 -6.07 -9.05 -17.66
C MET A 329 -4.83 -8.35 -18.22
N ARG A 330 -3.67 -8.45 -17.55
CA ARG A 330 -2.39 -7.94 -18.11
C ARG A 330 -2.00 -8.67 -19.39
N HIS A 331 -2.01 -9.98 -19.37
CA HIS A 331 -1.71 -10.79 -20.56
C HIS A 331 -2.70 -10.50 -21.68
N GLY A 332 -4.00 -10.49 -21.38
CA GLY A 332 -5.02 -10.21 -22.38
C GLY A 332 -4.93 -8.81 -23.00
N LEU A 333 -4.54 -7.79 -22.23
CA LEU A 333 -4.33 -6.45 -22.75
C LEU A 333 -3.11 -6.41 -23.69
N ARG A 334 -1.97 -6.97 -23.25
CA ARG A 334 -0.75 -7.04 -24.06
C ARG A 334 -0.99 -7.77 -25.38
N GLU A 335 -1.58 -8.95 -25.35
CA GLU A 335 -1.88 -9.75 -26.55
C GLU A 335 -2.72 -8.98 -27.57
N ARG A 336 -3.71 -8.19 -27.12
CA ARG A 336 -4.56 -7.38 -28.02
C ARG A 336 -3.80 -6.23 -28.63
N LEU A 337 -3.00 -5.51 -27.86
CA LEU A 337 -2.17 -4.41 -28.36
C LEU A 337 -1.17 -4.92 -29.41
N GLU A 338 -0.53 -6.06 -29.16
CA GLU A 338 0.39 -6.71 -30.11
C GLU A 338 -0.34 -7.18 -31.38
N LYS A 339 -1.52 -7.80 -31.24
CA LYS A 339 -2.36 -8.25 -32.36
C LYS A 339 -2.85 -7.08 -33.25
N LEU A 340 -3.15 -5.95 -32.64
CA LEU A 340 -3.55 -4.72 -33.36
C LEU A 340 -2.37 -4.01 -34.01
N ASN A 341 -1.14 -4.50 -33.83
CA ASN A 341 0.10 -3.85 -34.24
C ASN A 341 0.21 -2.42 -33.72
N THR A 342 -0.26 -2.18 -32.49
CA THR A 342 -0.18 -0.87 -31.83
C THR A 342 1.30 -0.47 -31.70
N PRO A 343 1.70 0.74 -32.15
CA PRO A 343 3.08 1.18 -32.07
C PRO A 343 3.62 1.17 -30.62
N GLY A 344 4.87 0.72 -30.47
CA GLY A 344 5.54 0.65 -29.17
C GLY A 344 5.87 -0.76 -28.72
N GLN A 345 6.35 -0.89 -27.50
CA GLN A 345 6.61 -2.16 -26.82
C GLN A 345 5.69 -2.28 -25.60
N TRP A 346 5.03 -3.42 -25.45
CA TRP A 346 3.99 -3.61 -24.44
C TRP A 346 4.35 -4.68 -23.39
N ASN A 347 5.58 -5.21 -23.44
CA ASN A 347 6.06 -6.22 -22.47
C ASN A 347 5.99 -5.74 -21.02
N HIS A 348 6.20 -4.45 -20.75
CA HIS A 348 6.12 -3.88 -19.41
C HIS A 348 4.75 -4.12 -18.74
N ILE A 349 3.65 -4.23 -19.51
CA ILE A 349 2.32 -4.53 -18.95
C ILE A 349 2.32 -5.87 -18.20
N THR A 350 3.03 -6.88 -18.70
CA THR A 350 3.11 -8.23 -18.10
C THR A 350 4.29 -8.41 -17.15
N GLU A 351 5.30 -7.53 -17.20
CA GLU A 351 6.42 -7.49 -16.26
C GLU A 351 6.05 -6.78 -14.96
N GLN A 352 5.08 -5.86 -15.04
CA GLN A 352 4.53 -5.18 -13.86
C GLN A 352 3.59 -6.10 -13.08
N ILE A 353 3.53 -5.93 -11.75
CA ILE A 353 2.69 -6.71 -10.86
C ILE A 353 1.76 -5.84 -10.00
N GLY A 354 0.76 -6.48 -9.41
CA GLY A 354 -0.18 -5.81 -8.51
C GLY A 354 -1.26 -5.02 -9.23
N MET A 355 -1.89 -4.12 -8.48
CA MET A 355 -3.12 -3.42 -8.88
C MET A 355 -2.94 -2.48 -10.07
N PHE A 356 -1.75 -1.88 -10.23
CA PHE A 356 -1.53 -0.81 -11.19
C PHE A 356 -0.62 -1.22 -12.35
N SER A 357 -0.89 -0.62 -13.51
CA SER A 357 0.04 -0.59 -14.64
C SER A 357 0.39 0.86 -14.94
N PHE A 358 1.68 1.11 -15.17
CA PHE A 358 2.21 2.41 -15.57
C PHE A 358 2.53 2.31 -17.05
N THR A 359 1.66 2.90 -17.88
CA THR A 359 1.58 2.58 -19.31
C THR A 359 2.65 3.25 -20.17
N GLY A 360 3.33 4.29 -19.65
CA GLY A 360 4.25 5.13 -20.44
C GLY A 360 3.53 6.15 -21.33
N LEU A 361 2.20 6.21 -21.31
CA LEU A 361 1.43 7.21 -22.07
C LEU A 361 1.75 8.62 -21.59
N THR A 362 1.81 9.56 -22.53
CA THR A 362 1.98 10.99 -22.20
C THR A 362 0.69 11.59 -21.64
N PRO A 363 0.77 12.72 -20.91
CA PRO A 363 -0.42 13.42 -20.44
C PRO A 363 -1.43 13.76 -21.55
N GLU A 364 -0.95 14.10 -22.76
CA GLU A 364 -1.78 14.40 -23.92
C GLU A 364 -2.53 13.16 -24.41
N MET A 365 -1.86 12.00 -24.45
CA MET A 365 -2.49 10.72 -24.80
C MET A 365 -3.54 10.33 -23.75
N CYS A 366 -3.23 10.48 -22.46
CA CYS A 366 -4.18 10.23 -21.38
C CYS A 366 -5.43 11.13 -21.50
N GLN A 367 -5.23 12.41 -21.84
CA GLN A 367 -6.32 13.35 -22.02
C GLN A 367 -7.18 13.03 -23.25
N PHE A 368 -6.55 12.56 -24.34
CA PHE A 368 -7.27 12.07 -25.53
C PHE A 368 -8.17 10.87 -25.18
N LEU A 369 -7.60 9.87 -24.50
CA LEU A 369 -8.35 8.68 -24.07
C LEU A 369 -9.54 9.07 -23.16
N LEU A 370 -9.35 10.03 -22.28
CA LEU A 370 -10.41 10.50 -21.40
C LEU A 370 -11.53 11.21 -22.16
N LYS A 371 -11.18 12.15 -23.06
CA LYS A 371 -12.17 13.01 -23.73
C LYS A 371 -12.85 12.32 -24.92
N GLU A 372 -12.08 11.56 -25.72
CA GLU A 372 -12.56 11.01 -26.98
C GLU A 372 -12.96 9.54 -26.87
N LYS A 373 -12.43 8.85 -25.84
CA LYS A 373 -12.67 7.41 -25.66
C LYS A 373 -13.32 7.05 -24.34
N HIS A 374 -13.63 8.04 -23.48
CA HIS A 374 -14.27 7.83 -22.19
C HIS A 374 -13.53 6.83 -21.29
N VAL A 375 -12.19 6.74 -21.45
CA VAL A 375 -11.29 5.92 -20.62
C VAL A 375 -10.68 6.83 -19.55
N TYR A 376 -11.08 6.62 -18.30
CA TYR A 376 -10.71 7.46 -17.16
C TYR A 376 -9.47 6.92 -16.49
N LEU A 377 -8.30 7.52 -16.75
CA LEU A 377 -6.99 7.15 -16.20
C LEU A 377 -6.27 8.40 -15.68
N LEU A 378 -5.21 8.21 -14.88
CA LEU A 378 -4.44 9.34 -14.37
C LEU A 378 -3.58 9.97 -15.47
N LYS A 379 -3.33 11.28 -15.36
CA LYS A 379 -2.52 12.05 -16.30
C LYS A 379 -1.08 11.53 -16.47
N ASN A 380 -0.56 10.84 -15.46
CA ASN A 380 0.77 10.26 -15.52
C ASN A 380 0.81 8.87 -16.20
N GLY A 381 -0.30 8.41 -16.76
CA GLY A 381 -0.39 7.13 -17.43
C GLY A 381 -0.64 5.92 -16.53
N ARG A 382 -0.90 6.12 -15.20
CA ARG A 382 -1.29 5.02 -14.32
C ARG A 382 -2.70 4.55 -14.62
N ILE A 383 -2.85 3.24 -14.81
CA ILE A 383 -4.16 2.57 -14.88
C ILE A 383 -4.31 1.54 -13.75
N SER A 384 -5.54 1.33 -13.29
CA SER A 384 -5.88 0.23 -12.39
C SER A 384 -6.28 -1.00 -13.19
N MET A 385 -5.49 -2.05 -13.12
CA MET A 385 -5.81 -3.34 -13.76
C MET A 385 -7.05 -4.00 -13.17
N CYS A 386 -7.46 -3.59 -11.96
CA CYS A 386 -8.72 -4.03 -11.35
C CYS A 386 -9.97 -3.50 -12.05
N GLY A 387 -9.86 -2.40 -12.80
CA GLY A 387 -10.93 -1.86 -13.64
C GLY A 387 -10.98 -2.50 -15.04
N VAL A 388 -9.95 -3.24 -15.42
CA VAL A 388 -9.94 -4.02 -16.67
C VAL A 388 -10.70 -5.32 -16.43
N THR A 389 -11.61 -5.63 -17.35
CA THR A 389 -12.50 -6.80 -17.28
C THR A 389 -12.54 -7.49 -18.64
N PRO A 390 -12.93 -8.77 -18.70
CA PRO A 390 -13.11 -9.45 -19.98
C PRO A 390 -14.05 -8.70 -20.97
N SER A 391 -15.05 -8.00 -20.41
CA SER A 391 -16.04 -7.27 -21.22
C SER A 391 -15.56 -5.93 -21.78
N ASN A 392 -14.54 -5.29 -21.17
CA ASN A 392 -14.02 -4.01 -21.62
C ASN A 392 -12.62 -4.08 -22.25
N LEU A 393 -11.99 -5.24 -22.22
CA LEU A 393 -10.61 -5.45 -22.63
C LEU A 393 -10.38 -5.15 -24.12
N ASP A 394 -11.32 -5.54 -24.99
CA ASP A 394 -11.24 -5.28 -26.43
C ASP A 394 -11.40 -3.78 -26.75
N TYR A 395 -12.26 -3.08 -26.01
CA TYR A 395 -12.42 -1.63 -26.17
C TYR A 395 -11.23 -0.83 -25.62
N LEU A 396 -10.61 -1.33 -24.57
CA LEU A 396 -9.46 -0.68 -23.94
C LEU A 396 -8.21 -0.77 -24.84
N ALA A 397 -7.98 -1.89 -25.50
CA ALA A 397 -6.86 -2.11 -26.40
C ALA A 397 -6.99 -1.32 -27.72
#